data_4fbec49d534cbe7e508719b4314a89b0
#
_entry.id   4fbec49d534cbe7e508719b4314a89b0
#
_cell.length_a   1.000
_cell.length_b   1.000
_cell.length_c   1.000
_cell.angle_alpha   90.00
_cell.angle_beta   90.00
_cell.angle_gamma   90.00
#
_symmetry.space_group_name_H-M   'P 1'
#
loop_
_entity.id
_entity.type
_entity.pdbx_description
1 polymer ?
#
loop_
_entity_poly.entity_id
_entity_poly.type
_entity_poly.pdbx_seq_one_letter_code
_entity_poly.pdbx_strand_id
1 'polypeptide(L)'
;WLAADRTFAEPSIIDLRTAPDPHRAATERMQADLAQDLRVDGGNPLVCHQLLRVGDDCWYWYQRYHHLLVDGFSFPAITRQIAAIYRAWQRGEATPESPFTPFAEVVDEYQRYAGSEAWQRDKAFWQAQRQALPAPASLSAAPLGGRAAGSDIWRMKLEMNADAFRRLAGHAPQCQPADLALALTTLWLGRLCNRMDYAAGFIFMRRMGS
;
A
#
# COMPACT_ATOMS: atom_id res chain seq x y z
N TRP A 1 -14.60 -16.16 -8.60
CA TRP A 1 -15.08 -15.69 -9.90
C TRP A 1 -15.85 -14.40 -9.65
N LEU A 2 -15.32 -13.24 -10.05
CA LEU A 2 -16.11 -12.01 -10.09
C LEU A 2 -17.06 -12.14 -11.30
N ALA A 3 -18.36 -12.00 -11.06
CA ALA A 3 -19.33 -12.04 -12.15
C ALA A 3 -19.01 -10.89 -13.13
N ALA A 4 -18.96 -11.22 -14.43
CA ALA A 4 -18.57 -10.30 -15.50
C ALA A 4 -19.56 -9.12 -15.71
N ASP A 5 -20.69 -9.14 -15.05
CA ASP A 5 -21.81 -8.20 -15.15
C ASP A 5 -21.98 -7.26 -13.94
N ARG A 6 -21.00 -7.21 -13.02
CA ARG A 6 -21.00 -6.17 -11.99
C ARG A 6 -20.58 -4.83 -12.61
N THR A 7 -21.56 -3.98 -12.84
CA THR A 7 -21.32 -2.55 -13.08
C THR A 7 -20.63 -1.96 -11.86
N PHE A 8 -19.48 -1.34 -12.07
CA PHE A 8 -18.84 -0.57 -10.99
C PHE A 8 -19.78 0.57 -10.59
N ALA A 9 -19.97 0.75 -9.28
CA ALA A 9 -20.75 1.88 -8.78
C ALA A 9 -20.09 3.19 -9.24
N GLU A 10 -20.87 4.08 -9.78
CA GLU A 10 -20.41 5.42 -10.11
C GLU A 10 -19.88 6.13 -8.86
N PRO A 11 -18.86 7.00 -9.00
CA PRO A 11 -18.39 7.82 -7.89
C PRO A 11 -19.52 8.64 -7.31
N SER A 12 -19.73 8.55 -6.00
CA SER A 12 -20.74 9.39 -5.34
C SER A 12 -20.24 10.85 -5.23
N ILE A 13 -21.10 11.80 -5.61
CA ILE A 13 -20.82 13.22 -5.48
C ILE A 13 -21.56 13.74 -4.25
N ILE A 14 -20.82 14.38 -3.33
CA ILE A 14 -21.34 14.84 -2.05
C ILE A 14 -20.97 16.31 -1.88
N ASP A 15 -21.97 17.18 -1.77
CA ASP A 15 -21.78 18.61 -1.53
C ASP A 15 -21.76 18.90 -0.02
N LEU A 16 -20.62 19.32 0.49
CA LEU A 16 -20.39 19.64 1.89
C LEU A 16 -20.27 21.15 2.15
N ARG A 17 -20.46 22.00 1.14
CA ARG A 17 -20.28 23.46 1.26
C ARG A 17 -21.19 24.11 2.30
N THR A 18 -22.32 23.50 2.62
CA THR A 18 -23.27 23.98 3.64
C THR A 18 -22.89 23.56 5.07
N ALA A 19 -21.90 22.71 5.24
CA ALA A 19 -21.43 22.32 6.58
C ALA A 19 -20.72 23.51 7.26
N PRO A 20 -20.77 23.63 8.59
CA PRO A 20 -20.07 24.69 9.34
C PRO A 20 -18.55 24.71 9.05
N ASP A 21 -17.96 23.56 8.85
CA ASP A 21 -16.58 23.37 8.41
C ASP A 21 -16.54 22.26 7.36
N PRO A 22 -16.57 22.59 6.06
CA PRO A 22 -16.61 21.62 4.97
C PRO A 22 -15.39 20.68 4.93
N HIS A 23 -14.20 21.20 5.26
CA HIS A 23 -12.96 20.41 5.27
C HIS A 23 -12.95 19.37 6.38
N ARG A 24 -13.41 19.76 7.56
CA ARG A 24 -13.58 18.85 8.68
C ARG A 24 -14.64 17.79 8.39
N ALA A 25 -15.79 18.20 7.86
CA ALA A 25 -16.86 17.28 7.48
C ALA A 25 -16.39 16.24 6.44
N ALA A 26 -15.59 16.66 5.47
CA ALA A 26 -14.98 15.73 4.51
C ALA A 26 -14.02 14.74 5.19
N THR A 27 -13.18 15.20 6.10
CA THR A 27 -12.24 14.37 6.85
C THR A 27 -12.95 13.34 7.72
N GLU A 28 -13.96 13.78 8.49
CA GLU A 28 -14.78 12.91 9.34
C GLU A 28 -15.49 11.83 8.52
N ARG A 29 -16.01 12.20 7.33
CA ARG A 29 -16.63 11.24 6.42
C ARG A 29 -15.64 10.19 5.91
N MET A 30 -14.45 10.61 5.47
CA MET A 30 -13.39 9.69 5.03
C MET A 30 -12.97 8.74 6.16
N GLN A 31 -12.84 9.26 7.38
CA GLN A 31 -12.51 8.44 8.55
C GLN A 31 -13.61 7.45 8.90
N ALA A 32 -14.87 7.86 8.83
CA ALA A 32 -16.01 6.97 9.07
C ALA A 32 -16.09 5.83 8.03
N ASP A 33 -15.78 6.11 6.77
CA ASP A 33 -15.70 5.07 5.74
C ASP A 33 -14.52 4.11 5.97
N LEU A 34 -13.36 4.63 6.37
CA LEU A 34 -12.18 3.81 6.69
C LEU A 34 -12.37 2.92 7.93
N ALA A 35 -13.25 3.31 8.84
CA ALA A 35 -13.55 2.53 10.05
C ALA A 35 -14.52 1.36 9.79
N GLN A 36 -15.07 1.26 8.58
CA GLN A 36 -15.96 0.15 8.24
C GLN A 36 -15.19 -1.17 8.13
N ASP A 37 -15.78 -2.24 8.64
CA ASP A 37 -15.25 -3.59 8.45
C ASP A 37 -15.52 -4.05 6.99
N LEU A 38 -14.47 -4.10 6.20
CA LEU A 38 -14.51 -4.52 4.80
C LEU A 38 -14.28 -6.02 4.67
N ARG A 39 -15.32 -6.78 4.93
CA ARG A 39 -15.27 -8.21 4.69
C ARG A 39 -15.53 -8.53 3.22
N VAL A 40 -14.73 -9.42 2.65
CA VAL A 40 -14.87 -9.87 1.25
C VAL A 40 -16.23 -10.51 0.98
N ASP A 41 -16.80 -11.15 2.00
CA ASP A 41 -18.12 -11.80 2.00
C ASP A 41 -19.26 -10.91 2.54
N GLY A 42 -18.95 -9.69 2.96
CA GLY A 42 -19.84 -8.83 3.74
C GLY A 42 -20.78 -7.92 2.93
N GLY A 43 -20.75 -7.96 1.61
CA GLY A 43 -21.60 -7.11 0.76
C GLY A 43 -21.17 -5.64 0.65
N ASN A 44 -20.20 -5.18 1.43
CA ASN A 44 -19.63 -3.85 1.30
C ASN A 44 -18.71 -3.78 0.06
N PRO A 45 -18.78 -2.70 -0.73
CA PRO A 45 -17.91 -2.55 -1.89
C PRO A 45 -16.44 -2.49 -1.46
N LEU A 46 -15.61 -3.32 -2.10
CA LEU A 46 -14.16 -3.35 -1.87
C LEU A 46 -13.44 -2.14 -2.46
N VAL A 47 -14.14 -1.39 -3.32
CA VAL A 47 -13.68 -0.14 -3.93
C VAL A 47 -14.70 0.94 -3.63
N CYS A 48 -14.24 2.12 -3.20
CA CYS A 48 -15.07 3.29 -2.99
C CYS A 48 -14.42 4.51 -3.60
N HIS A 49 -15.19 5.25 -4.40
CA HIS A 49 -14.80 6.55 -4.93
C HIS A 49 -15.85 7.58 -4.55
N GLN A 50 -15.42 8.69 -3.96
CA GLN A 50 -16.29 9.81 -3.62
C GLN A 50 -15.64 11.12 -4.06
N LEU A 51 -16.44 12.03 -4.62
CA LEU A 51 -16.09 13.41 -4.88
C LEU A 51 -16.77 14.28 -3.83
N LEU A 52 -15.99 14.85 -2.93
CA LEU A 52 -16.49 15.67 -1.83
C LEU A 52 -16.26 17.13 -2.17
N ARG A 53 -17.34 17.88 -2.40
CA ARG A 53 -17.27 19.31 -2.69
C ARG A 53 -17.20 20.10 -1.40
N VAL A 54 -16.07 20.75 -1.14
CA VAL A 54 -15.83 21.52 0.09
C VAL A 54 -15.79 23.02 -0.13
N GLY A 55 -15.77 23.44 -1.40
CA GLY A 55 -15.81 24.84 -1.83
C GLY A 55 -16.31 24.95 -3.27
N ASP A 56 -16.44 26.17 -3.80
CA ASP A 56 -16.91 26.35 -5.17
C ASP A 56 -15.96 25.73 -6.19
N ASP A 57 -14.66 25.89 -5.99
CA ASP A 57 -13.61 25.35 -6.85
C ASP A 57 -12.72 24.34 -6.10
N CYS A 58 -13.17 23.85 -4.94
CA CYS A 58 -12.39 22.93 -4.10
C CYS A 58 -13.11 21.60 -3.90
N TRP A 59 -12.45 20.55 -4.34
CA TRP A 59 -12.96 19.19 -4.27
C TRP A 59 -11.92 18.24 -3.68
N TYR A 60 -12.37 17.30 -2.86
CA TYR A 60 -11.58 16.15 -2.46
C TYR A 60 -12.03 14.93 -3.24
N TRP A 61 -11.08 14.25 -3.85
CA TRP A 61 -11.33 12.95 -4.43
C TRP A 61 -10.86 11.89 -3.46
N TYR A 62 -11.82 11.24 -2.80
CA TYR A 62 -11.60 10.15 -1.88
C TYR A 62 -11.58 8.83 -2.62
N GLN A 63 -10.57 8.00 -2.34
CA GLN A 63 -10.41 6.68 -2.91
C GLN A 63 -10.09 5.70 -1.77
N ARG A 64 -10.84 4.61 -1.73
CA ARG A 64 -10.59 3.49 -0.84
C ARG A 64 -10.61 2.20 -1.64
N TYR A 65 -9.59 1.37 -1.43
CA TYR A 65 -9.45 0.06 -2.02
C TYR A 65 -9.14 -0.96 -0.94
N HIS A 66 -9.78 -2.11 -0.99
CA HIS A 66 -9.35 -3.25 -0.18
C HIS A 66 -8.01 -3.76 -0.70
N HIS A 67 -7.07 -4.08 0.19
CA HIS A 67 -5.70 -4.48 -0.18
C HIS A 67 -5.63 -5.82 -0.95
N LEU A 68 -6.72 -6.58 -0.99
CA LEU A 68 -6.84 -7.76 -1.85
C LEU A 68 -6.81 -7.40 -3.36
N LEU A 69 -7.25 -6.17 -3.72
CA LEU A 69 -7.38 -5.72 -5.11
C LEU A 69 -6.17 -4.92 -5.60
N VAL A 70 -5.45 -4.30 -4.71
CA VAL A 70 -4.36 -3.35 -5.03
C VAL A 70 -3.18 -3.55 -4.09
N ASP A 71 -2.01 -3.22 -4.59
CA ASP A 71 -0.77 -3.15 -3.80
C ASP A 71 -0.17 -1.74 -3.84
N GLY A 72 1.02 -1.58 -3.28
CA GLY A 72 1.70 -0.29 -3.22
C GLY A 72 2.06 0.31 -4.58
N PHE A 73 2.13 -0.48 -5.65
CA PHE A 73 2.35 0.01 -7.02
C PHE A 73 1.04 0.30 -7.74
N SER A 74 0.00 -0.46 -7.47
CA SER A 74 -1.31 -0.32 -8.12
C SER A 74 -1.92 1.05 -7.85
N PHE A 75 -1.92 1.50 -6.59
CA PHE A 75 -2.55 2.76 -6.20
C PHE A 75 -1.95 3.98 -6.92
N PRO A 76 -0.62 4.22 -6.92
CA PRO A 76 -0.01 5.30 -7.70
C PRO A 76 -0.24 5.16 -9.20
N ALA A 77 -0.28 3.93 -9.75
CA ALA A 77 -0.52 3.70 -11.17
C ALA A 77 -1.94 4.11 -11.57
N ILE A 78 -2.95 3.67 -10.80
CA ILE A 78 -4.35 4.07 -10.99
C ILE A 78 -4.50 5.58 -10.90
N THR A 79 -3.93 6.21 -9.87
CA THR A 79 -4.02 7.66 -9.67
C THR A 79 -3.40 8.43 -10.83
N ARG A 80 -2.23 8.00 -11.32
CA ARG A 80 -1.59 8.62 -12.50
C ARG A 80 -2.43 8.49 -13.76
N GLN A 81 -3.02 7.32 -14.00
CA GLN A 81 -3.87 7.10 -15.17
C GLN A 81 -5.12 7.97 -15.14
N ILE A 82 -5.80 8.06 -14.00
CA ILE A 82 -6.97 8.93 -13.85
C ILE A 82 -6.58 10.40 -14.05
N ALA A 83 -5.45 10.84 -13.50
CA ALA A 83 -4.96 12.21 -13.71
C ALA A 83 -4.61 12.47 -15.18
N ALA A 84 -4.08 11.48 -15.92
CA ALA A 84 -3.81 11.61 -17.35
C ALA A 84 -5.11 11.74 -18.15
N ILE A 85 -6.12 10.92 -17.87
CA ILE A 85 -7.45 10.97 -18.48
C ILE A 85 -8.08 12.35 -18.23
N TYR A 86 -8.09 12.80 -16.97
CA TYR A 86 -8.66 14.09 -16.60
C TYR A 86 -8.02 15.27 -17.36
N ARG A 87 -6.67 15.27 -17.46
CA ARG A 87 -5.94 16.30 -18.19
C ARG A 87 -6.23 16.27 -19.69
N ALA A 88 -6.35 15.10 -20.29
CA ALA A 88 -6.69 14.94 -21.69
C ALA A 88 -8.09 15.51 -21.97
N TRP A 89 -9.08 15.18 -21.14
CA TRP A 89 -10.44 15.73 -21.27
C TRP A 89 -10.51 17.25 -21.11
N GLN A 90 -9.75 17.81 -20.15
CA GLN A 90 -9.67 19.27 -20.00
C GLN A 90 -9.10 19.96 -21.24
N ARG A 91 -8.26 19.28 -22.03
CA ARG A 91 -7.67 19.81 -23.27
C ARG A 91 -8.47 19.45 -24.53
N GLY A 92 -9.56 18.72 -24.39
CA GLY A 92 -10.34 18.20 -25.51
C GLY A 92 -9.59 17.11 -26.33
N GLU A 93 -8.61 16.44 -25.70
CA GLU A 93 -7.84 15.37 -26.30
C GLU A 93 -8.53 14.01 -26.13
N ALA A 94 -8.14 13.03 -26.94
CA ALA A 94 -8.63 11.66 -26.78
C ALA A 94 -8.21 11.06 -25.44
N THR A 95 -9.06 10.18 -24.90
CA THR A 95 -8.74 9.43 -23.68
C THR A 95 -7.48 8.58 -23.90
N PRO A 96 -6.44 8.69 -23.06
CA PRO A 96 -5.25 7.86 -23.16
C PRO A 96 -5.59 6.38 -23.01
N GLU A 97 -4.86 5.53 -23.74
CA GLU A 97 -4.99 4.09 -23.58
C GLU A 97 -4.67 3.62 -22.15
N SER A 98 -5.33 2.55 -21.73
CA SER A 98 -5.05 1.94 -20.43
C SER A 98 -3.68 1.26 -20.45
N PRO A 99 -2.79 1.56 -19.48
CA PRO A 99 -1.52 0.85 -19.34
C PRO A 99 -1.69 -0.50 -18.62
N PHE A 100 -2.91 -0.84 -18.20
CA PHE A 100 -3.17 -2.04 -17.42
C PHE A 100 -3.53 -3.21 -18.32
N THR A 101 -2.91 -4.36 -18.05
CA THR A 101 -3.26 -5.63 -18.68
C THR A 101 -4.40 -6.32 -17.93
N PRO A 102 -5.14 -7.23 -18.58
CA PRO A 102 -6.16 -8.03 -17.92
C PRO A 102 -5.58 -8.84 -16.75
N PHE A 103 -6.25 -8.83 -15.61
CA PHE A 103 -5.79 -9.57 -14.42
C PHE A 103 -5.65 -11.08 -14.66
N ALA A 104 -6.39 -11.62 -15.63
CA ALA A 104 -6.28 -13.02 -16.04
C ALA A 104 -4.84 -13.39 -16.47
N GLU A 105 -4.13 -12.48 -17.13
CA GLU A 105 -2.73 -12.73 -17.56
C GLU A 105 -1.80 -12.93 -16.37
N VAL A 106 -2.04 -12.17 -15.30
CA VAL A 106 -1.28 -12.32 -14.02
C VAL A 106 -1.60 -13.67 -13.38
N VAL A 107 -2.86 -14.09 -13.39
CA VAL A 107 -3.27 -15.42 -12.88
C VAL A 107 -2.59 -16.53 -13.66
N ASP A 108 -2.57 -16.43 -15.00
CA ASP A 108 -1.94 -17.42 -15.88
C ASP A 108 -0.41 -17.46 -15.66
N GLU A 109 0.22 -16.32 -15.40
CA GLU A 109 1.65 -16.27 -15.04
C GLU A 109 1.93 -17.03 -13.75
N TYR A 110 1.15 -16.79 -12.70
CA TYR A 110 1.28 -17.51 -11.43
C TYR A 110 1.00 -19.00 -11.57
N GLN A 111 0.03 -19.39 -12.38
CA GLN A 111 -0.25 -20.80 -12.63
C GLN A 111 0.90 -21.48 -13.39
N ARG A 112 1.50 -20.81 -14.35
CA ARG A 112 2.68 -21.32 -15.07
C ARG A 112 3.91 -21.44 -14.19
N TYR A 113 4.07 -20.49 -13.24
CA TYR A 113 5.17 -20.56 -12.27
C TYR A 113 4.95 -21.72 -11.28
N ALA A 114 3.72 -21.91 -10.80
CA ALA A 114 3.40 -22.97 -9.84
C ALA A 114 3.72 -24.35 -10.41
N GLY A 115 4.60 -25.09 -9.73
CA GLY A 115 5.06 -26.41 -10.17
C GLY A 115 6.18 -26.40 -11.22
N SER A 116 6.61 -25.23 -11.71
CA SER A 116 7.76 -25.11 -12.62
C SER A 116 9.08 -25.48 -11.94
N GLU A 117 10.13 -25.70 -12.74
CA GLU A 117 11.48 -25.89 -12.20
C GLU A 117 11.96 -24.68 -11.39
N ALA A 118 11.60 -23.47 -11.80
CA ALA A 118 11.89 -22.25 -11.07
C ALA A 118 11.25 -22.30 -9.67
N TRP A 119 9.99 -22.66 -9.60
CA TRP A 119 9.28 -22.82 -8.32
C TRP A 119 9.93 -23.87 -7.41
N GLN A 120 10.40 -25.00 -7.98
CA GLN A 120 11.08 -26.04 -7.21
C GLN A 120 12.42 -25.53 -6.64
N ARG A 121 13.21 -24.80 -7.46
CA ARG A 121 14.47 -24.19 -6.99
C ARG A 121 14.22 -23.16 -5.89
N ASP A 122 13.24 -22.29 -6.07
CA ASP A 122 12.90 -21.24 -5.09
C ASP A 122 12.39 -21.86 -3.78
N LYS A 123 11.56 -22.89 -3.89
CA LYS A 123 11.08 -23.64 -2.72
C LYS A 123 12.24 -24.27 -1.93
N ALA A 124 13.16 -24.93 -2.60
CA ALA A 124 14.33 -25.54 -1.94
C ALA A 124 15.21 -24.48 -1.29
N PHE A 125 15.45 -23.35 -1.98
CA PHE A 125 16.19 -22.22 -1.43
C PHE A 125 15.55 -21.70 -0.14
N TRP A 126 14.24 -21.38 -0.17
CA TRP A 126 13.56 -20.85 1.01
C TRP A 126 13.42 -21.85 2.15
N GLN A 127 13.31 -23.15 1.84
CA GLN A 127 13.35 -24.20 2.88
C GLN A 127 14.69 -24.24 3.60
N ALA A 128 15.81 -24.15 2.85
CA ALA A 128 17.14 -24.09 3.43
C ALA A 128 17.35 -22.80 4.25
N GLN A 129 16.96 -21.64 3.70
CA GLN A 129 17.05 -20.36 4.41
C GLN A 129 16.27 -20.39 5.73
N ARG A 130 15.05 -20.93 5.73
CA ARG A 130 14.22 -20.99 6.94
C ARG A 130 14.88 -21.77 8.08
N GLN A 131 15.68 -22.77 7.77
CA GLN A 131 16.41 -23.56 8.78
C GLN A 131 17.62 -22.80 9.34
N ALA A 132 18.23 -21.93 8.52
CA ALA A 132 19.42 -21.17 8.88
C ALA A 132 19.09 -19.79 9.51
N LEU A 133 17.87 -19.28 9.35
CA LEU A 133 17.51 -17.96 9.87
C LEU A 133 17.50 -17.94 11.40
N PRO A 134 18.16 -16.94 12.01
CA PRO A 134 18.07 -16.72 13.45
C PRO A 134 16.64 -16.28 13.83
N ALA A 135 16.31 -16.41 15.11
CA ALA A 135 15.00 -15.98 15.60
C ALA A 135 14.77 -14.48 15.37
N PRO A 136 13.56 -14.05 15.03
CA PRO A 136 13.28 -12.63 14.82
C PRO A 136 13.46 -11.81 16.10
N ALA A 137 13.86 -10.55 15.94
CA ALA A 137 13.85 -9.57 17.02
C ALA A 137 12.43 -9.00 17.20
N SER A 138 12.02 -8.80 18.46
CA SER A 138 10.74 -8.19 18.80
C SER A 138 10.92 -7.29 20.02
N LEU A 139 10.29 -6.11 19.98
CA LEU A 139 10.17 -5.20 21.12
C LEU A 139 9.06 -5.62 22.09
N SER A 140 8.21 -6.57 21.68
CA SER A 140 7.12 -7.10 22.50
C SER A 140 7.53 -8.44 23.12
N ALA A 141 7.24 -8.59 24.41
CA ALA A 141 7.30 -9.88 25.11
C ALA A 141 6.07 -10.76 24.83
N ALA A 142 5.05 -10.24 24.14
CA ALA A 142 3.86 -11.00 23.80
C ALA A 142 4.18 -12.06 22.73
N PRO A 143 3.56 -13.25 22.78
CA PRO A 143 3.74 -14.28 21.76
C PRO A 143 3.34 -13.74 20.37
N LEU A 144 4.17 -14.04 19.36
CA LEU A 144 3.82 -13.77 17.96
C LEU A 144 2.59 -14.60 17.60
N GLY A 145 1.48 -13.94 17.29
CA GLY A 145 0.23 -14.59 16.85
C GLY A 145 -1.02 -14.28 17.65
N GLY A 146 -0.90 -13.60 18.77
CA GLY A 146 -2.07 -13.03 19.46
C GLY A 146 -2.60 -11.82 18.71
N ARG A 147 -3.65 -12.01 17.88
CA ARG A 147 -4.38 -10.88 17.31
C ARG A 147 -5.14 -10.22 18.45
N ALA A 148 -4.66 -9.09 18.94
CA ALA A 148 -5.46 -8.24 19.79
C ALA A 148 -6.66 -7.77 18.97
N ALA A 149 -7.86 -8.18 19.37
CA ALA A 149 -9.08 -7.64 18.82
C ALA A 149 -9.06 -6.11 19.05
N GLY A 150 -9.14 -5.32 17.96
CA GLY A 150 -9.19 -3.86 18.06
C GLY A 150 -7.82 -3.18 18.09
N SER A 151 -6.82 -3.69 17.34
CA SER A 151 -5.56 -2.96 17.17
C SER A 151 -5.79 -1.73 16.30
N ASP A 152 -5.98 -0.58 16.93
CA ASP A 152 -5.91 0.70 16.25
C ASP A 152 -4.55 0.88 15.59
N ILE A 153 -4.54 1.38 14.36
CA ILE A 153 -3.29 1.71 13.68
C ILE A 153 -2.76 3.02 14.25
N TRP A 154 -1.72 2.93 15.06
CA TRP A 154 -1.03 4.10 15.57
C TRP A 154 -0.09 4.65 14.50
N ARG A 155 -0.29 5.92 14.15
CA ARG A 155 0.62 6.62 13.23
C ARG A 155 1.39 7.68 13.99
N MET A 156 2.70 7.58 13.93
CA MET A 156 3.60 8.61 14.43
C MET A 156 4.31 9.25 13.24
N LYS A 157 4.23 10.58 13.11
CA LYS A 157 4.97 11.34 12.11
C LYS A 157 6.21 11.92 12.76
N LEU A 158 7.37 11.55 12.24
CA LEU A 158 8.64 12.18 12.55
C LEU A 158 9.14 12.92 11.33
N GLU A 159 9.56 14.16 11.50
CA GLU A 159 10.19 14.94 10.46
C GLU A 159 11.68 15.05 10.75
N MET A 160 12.51 14.65 9.81
CA MET A 160 13.94 14.80 9.89
C MET A 160 14.35 15.99 9.03
N ASN A 161 15.20 16.87 9.59
CA ASN A 161 15.79 17.96 8.84
C ASN A 161 16.65 17.40 7.68
N ALA A 162 16.47 17.95 6.48
CA ALA A 162 17.17 17.51 5.27
C ALA A 162 18.71 17.59 5.40
N ASP A 163 19.22 18.55 6.16
CA ASP A 163 20.66 18.67 6.41
C ASP A 163 21.18 17.56 7.32
N ALA A 164 20.42 17.19 8.33
CA ALA A 164 20.75 16.07 9.19
C ALA A 164 20.77 14.75 8.41
N PHE A 165 19.81 14.56 7.51
CA PHE A 165 19.78 13.39 6.64
C PHE A 165 20.98 13.38 5.66
N ARG A 166 21.31 14.52 5.03
CA ARG A 166 22.46 14.63 4.13
C ARG A 166 23.79 14.34 4.84
N ARG A 167 23.98 14.83 6.06
CA ARG A 167 25.17 14.49 6.86
C ARG A 167 25.27 13.00 7.12
N LEU A 168 24.15 12.37 7.48
CA LEU A 168 24.08 10.93 7.73
C LEU A 168 24.41 10.12 6.46
N ALA A 169 23.80 10.49 5.33
CA ALA A 169 24.03 9.86 4.03
C ALA A 169 25.49 10.05 3.55
N GLY A 170 26.15 11.16 3.93
CA GLY A 170 27.56 11.40 3.63
C GLY A 170 28.52 10.38 4.23
N HIS A 171 28.14 9.67 5.29
CA HIS A 171 28.94 8.56 5.85
C HIS A 171 28.83 7.24 5.06
N ALA A 172 27.85 7.12 4.17
CA ALA A 172 27.62 5.96 3.33
C ALA A 172 27.24 6.37 1.90
N PRO A 173 28.10 7.06 1.16
CA PRO A 173 27.76 7.66 -0.13
C PRO A 173 27.44 6.63 -1.21
N GLN A 174 27.82 5.37 -1.02
CA GLN A 174 27.52 4.24 -1.91
C GLN A 174 26.13 3.63 -1.68
N CYS A 175 25.44 4.01 -0.59
CA CYS A 175 24.13 3.45 -0.25
C CYS A 175 23.01 4.35 -0.78
N GLN A 176 21.95 3.71 -1.29
CA GLN A 176 20.72 4.44 -1.58
C GLN A 176 20.05 4.89 -0.26
N PRO A 177 19.30 6.01 -0.25
CA PRO A 177 18.62 6.49 0.95
C PRO A 177 17.73 5.46 1.63
N ALA A 178 17.05 4.63 0.85
CA ALA A 178 16.19 3.56 1.36
C ALA A 178 17.00 2.45 2.08
N ASP A 179 18.14 2.05 1.51
CA ASP A 179 19.02 1.04 2.09
C ASP A 179 19.64 1.55 3.40
N LEU A 180 20.04 2.83 3.42
CA LEU A 180 20.55 3.47 4.62
C LEU A 180 19.49 3.52 5.73
N ALA A 181 18.25 3.89 5.41
CA ALA A 181 17.15 3.90 6.36
C ALA A 181 16.86 2.50 6.91
N LEU A 182 16.87 1.48 6.05
CA LEU A 182 16.70 0.09 6.46
C LEU A 182 17.83 -0.37 7.39
N ALA A 183 19.10 -0.11 7.02
CA ALA A 183 20.26 -0.46 7.82
C ALA A 183 20.23 0.19 9.22
N LEU A 184 19.88 1.47 9.28
CA LEU A 184 19.76 2.19 10.55
C LEU A 184 18.62 1.67 11.42
N THR A 185 17.47 1.34 10.80
CA THR A 185 16.31 0.77 11.51
C THR A 185 16.65 -0.60 12.09
N THR A 186 17.32 -1.45 11.31
CA THR A 186 17.75 -2.78 11.79
C THR A 186 18.79 -2.66 12.88
N LEU A 187 19.80 -1.80 12.74
CA LEU A 187 20.80 -1.56 13.77
C LEU A 187 20.15 -1.07 15.08
N TRP A 188 19.21 -0.12 14.98
CA TRP A 188 18.49 0.40 16.12
C TRP A 188 17.66 -0.69 16.83
N LEU A 189 16.92 -1.49 16.07
CA LEU A 189 16.13 -2.60 16.60
C LEU A 189 17.03 -3.64 17.31
N GLY A 190 18.14 -4.02 16.68
CA GLY A 190 19.08 -4.96 17.26
C GLY A 190 19.65 -4.48 18.59
N ARG A 191 20.00 -3.18 18.70
CA ARG A 191 20.46 -2.60 19.95
C ARG A 191 19.40 -2.58 21.05
N LEU A 192 18.16 -2.22 20.70
CA LEU A 192 17.05 -2.23 21.66
C LEU A 192 16.72 -3.63 22.17
N CYS A 193 16.82 -4.63 21.31
CA CYS A 193 16.58 -6.03 21.67
C CYS A 193 17.81 -6.73 22.26
N ASN A 194 18.95 -6.04 22.38
CA ASN A 194 20.25 -6.60 22.76
C ASN A 194 20.62 -7.84 21.94
N ARG A 195 20.41 -7.77 20.62
CA ARG A 195 20.68 -8.86 19.67
C ARG A 195 21.48 -8.34 18.49
N MET A 196 22.58 -9.01 18.18
CA MET A 196 23.41 -8.68 17.02
C MET A 196 23.11 -9.57 15.80
N ASP A 197 22.44 -10.70 16.03
CA ASP A 197 22.03 -11.66 15.01
C ASP A 197 20.54 -11.96 15.16
N TYR A 198 19.76 -11.59 14.13
CA TYR A 198 18.33 -11.79 14.10
C TYR A 198 17.76 -11.65 12.69
N ALA A 199 16.62 -12.29 12.42
CA ALA A 199 15.90 -12.13 11.18
C ALA A 199 14.94 -10.93 11.25
N ALA A 200 14.92 -10.11 10.20
CA ALA A 200 13.94 -9.05 10.00
C ALA A 200 13.24 -9.26 8.65
N GLY A 201 11.90 -9.13 8.64
CA GLY A 201 11.13 -9.16 7.41
C GLY A 201 11.10 -7.78 6.75
N PHE A 202 11.45 -7.72 5.47
CA PHE A 202 11.29 -6.53 4.64
C PHE A 202 10.37 -6.82 3.47
N ILE A 203 9.34 -5.98 3.29
CA ILE A 203 8.42 -6.12 2.15
C ILE A 203 9.06 -5.47 0.94
N PHE A 204 9.49 -6.31 0.00
CA PHE A 204 10.04 -5.84 -1.26
C PHE A 204 8.97 -5.93 -2.35
N MET A 205 8.41 -4.76 -2.70
CA MET A 205 7.36 -4.68 -3.72
C MET A 205 7.99 -4.62 -5.11
N ARG A 206 8.53 -5.73 -5.60
CA ARG A 206 9.07 -5.81 -6.94
C ARG A 206 8.41 -6.96 -7.68
N ARG A 207 7.43 -6.65 -8.52
CA ARG A 207 6.95 -7.58 -9.53
C ARG A 207 7.91 -7.51 -10.71
N MET A 208 8.62 -8.61 -10.95
CA MET A 208 9.51 -8.76 -12.09
C MET A 208 8.78 -9.59 -13.12
N GLY A 209 8.37 -8.98 -14.23
CA GLY A 209 7.84 -9.70 -15.38
C GLY A 209 6.35 -9.52 -15.67
N SER A 210 5.60 -8.88 -14.80
CA SER A 210 4.18 -8.52 -15.08
C SER A 210 3.98 -7.03 -15.21
#